data_e49e007858b5b3810d286d29a3ca7d12
#
_entry.id   e49e007858b5b3810d286d29a3ca7d12
#
_cell.length_a   1.000
_cell.length_b   1.000
_cell.length_c   1.000
_cell.angle_alpha   90.00
_cell.angle_beta   90.00
_cell.angle_gamma   90.00
#
_symmetry.space_group_name_H-M   'P 1'
#
loop_
_entity.id
_entity.type
_entity.pdbx_description
1 polymer ?
#
loop_
_entity_poly.entity_id
_entity_poly.type
_entity_poly.pdbx_seq_one_letter_code
_entity_poly.pdbx_strand_id
1 'polypeptide(L)'
;MTTTEQQQRQEMVLPSFFYAIASSESRQLISLDELQRIITLDAMTQARTEDYRKNMRISSELAHQTKVMMPGITTSVLMDGRGKELRNVVKTTQMIAVDIDKIPAEKMKEVVQKADADPHTMMRFITVSQRGLRIISRYLPIDDDEVTALELFDVIIRKAMSYYSKLLGVPADEQCVDITRMCGLAHDPTAYFHWDAEPFGLDTHDLKALYTKKANEAKYAKRASKRKRNSQKMVALGKLVPSMDDAAQHILNLLDTWGYKFES
;
A
#
# COMPACT_ATOMS: atom_id res chain seq x y z
N MET A 1 -11.94 -18.64 26.37
CA MET A 1 -10.70 -18.37 25.61
C MET A 1 -9.65 -19.37 26.06
N THR A 2 -9.08 -20.11 25.15
CA THR A 2 -8.01 -21.06 25.45
C THR A 2 -6.67 -20.33 25.65
N THR A 3 -5.75 -20.92 26.39
CA THR A 3 -4.41 -20.36 26.64
C THR A 3 -3.66 -20.06 25.33
N THR A 4 -3.92 -20.85 24.29
CA THR A 4 -3.34 -20.71 22.95
C THR A 4 -3.84 -19.44 22.23
N GLU A 5 -5.12 -19.08 22.36
CA GLU A 5 -5.71 -17.88 21.77
C GLU A 5 -5.15 -16.61 22.43
N GLN A 6 -4.92 -16.65 23.74
CA GLN A 6 -4.31 -15.54 24.47
C GLN A 6 -2.84 -15.37 24.09
N GLN A 7 -2.09 -16.46 23.86
CA GLN A 7 -0.70 -16.40 23.41
C GLN A 7 -0.57 -15.85 21.97
N GLN A 8 -1.45 -16.26 21.05
CA GLN A 8 -1.44 -15.73 19.67
C GLN A 8 -1.76 -14.22 19.61
N ARG A 9 -2.62 -13.71 20.52
CA ARG A 9 -2.88 -12.28 20.65
C ARG A 9 -1.69 -11.49 21.20
N GLN A 10 -0.86 -12.11 22.06
CA GLN A 10 0.35 -11.48 22.61
C GLN A 10 1.50 -11.35 21.60
N GLU A 11 1.54 -12.17 20.55
CA GLU A 11 2.59 -12.12 19.51
C GLU A 11 2.26 -11.20 18.32
N MET A 12 1.02 -10.70 18.24
CA MET A 12 0.59 -9.87 17.12
C MET A 12 1.27 -8.50 17.18
N VAL A 13 1.95 -8.12 16.10
CA VAL A 13 2.47 -6.76 15.92
C VAL A 13 1.29 -5.81 15.68
N LEU A 14 1.12 -4.83 16.58
CA LEU A 14 0.06 -3.85 16.47
C LEU A 14 0.45 -2.71 15.53
N PRO A 15 -0.51 -2.10 14.80
CA PRO A 15 -0.27 -1.01 13.89
C PRO A 15 0.15 0.28 14.59
N SER A 16 0.73 1.20 13.85
CA SER A 16 0.96 2.55 14.33
C SER A 16 -0.31 3.38 14.28
N PHE A 17 -0.55 4.12 15.34
CA PHE A 17 -1.65 5.06 15.51
C PHE A 17 -1.14 6.50 15.35
N PHE A 18 -1.90 7.30 14.64
CA PHE A 18 -1.68 8.73 14.42
C PHE A 18 -2.88 9.51 14.94
N TYR A 19 -2.64 10.53 15.75
CA TYR A 19 -3.71 11.41 16.27
C TYR A 19 -4.38 12.26 15.18
N ALA A 20 -3.69 12.45 14.05
CA ALA A 20 -4.23 13.05 12.84
C ALA A 20 -3.60 12.40 11.60
N ILE A 21 -4.38 12.19 10.54
CA ILE A 21 -3.86 11.67 9.26
C ILE A 21 -2.71 12.55 8.72
N ALA A 22 -2.77 13.85 8.94
CA ALA A 22 -1.72 14.78 8.52
C ALA A 22 -0.45 14.70 9.37
N SER A 23 -0.48 14.08 10.58
CA SER A 23 0.69 13.99 11.45
C SER A 23 1.77 13.09 10.84
N SER A 24 3.03 13.45 11.06
CA SER A 24 4.19 12.56 10.85
C SER A 24 4.50 11.71 12.07
N GLU A 25 4.01 12.10 13.25
CA GLU A 25 4.26 11.41 14.50
C GLU A 25 3.23 10.32 14.75
N SER A 26 3.72 9.16 15.16
CA SER A 26 2.89 8.01 15.51
C SER A 26 3.40 7.32 16.77
N ARG A 27 2.51 6.54 17.36
CA ARG A 27 2.85 5.57 18.40
C ARG A 27 2.28 4.20 18.05
N GLN A 28 2.80 3.15 18.62
CA GLN A 28 2.16 1.84 18.52
C GLN A 28 0.86 1.83 19.34
N LEU A 29 -0.17 1.15 18.86
CA LEU A 29 -1.35 0.81 19.66
C LEU A 29 -0.94 -0.11 20.83
N ILE A 30 -1.60 0.03 21.96
CA ILE A 30 -1.35 -0.81 23.14
C ILE A 30 -2.08 -2.15 22.99
N SER A 31 -3.27 -2.15 22.40
CA SER A 31 -4.09 -3.34 22.18
C SER A 31 -5.09 -3.15 21.04
N LEU A 32 -5.69 -4.25 20.58
CA LEU A 32 -6.83 -4.20 19.66
C LEU A 32 -8.08 -3.60 20.34
N ASP A 33 -8.23 -3.78 21.64
CA ASP A 33 -9.32 -3.16 22.42
C ASP A 33 -9.19 -1.63 22.47
N GLU A 34 -7.96 -1.10 22.45
CA GLU A 34 -7.75 0.33 22.29
C GLU A 34 -8.27 0.82 20.93
N LEU A 35 -7.99 0.09 19.84
CA LEU A 35 -8.50 0.42 18.51
C LEU A 35 -10.03 0.39 18.49
N GLN A 36 -10.64 -0.64 19.08
CA GLN A 36 -12.09 -0.72 19.23
C GLN A 36 -12.65 0.51 19.96
N ARG A 37 -12.06 0.90 21.10
CA ARG A 37 -12.50 2.07 21.86
C ARG A 37 -12.37 3.36 21.07
N ILE A 38 -11.30 3.54 20.31
CA ILE A 38 -11.10 4.72 19.45
C ILE A 38 -12.25 4.83 18.43
N ILE A 39 -12.67 3.73 17.84
CA ILE A 39 -13.73 3.71 16.82
C ILE A 39 -15.12 3.89 17.45
N THR A 40 -15.38 3.25 18.59
CA THR A 40 -16.75 3.13 19.12
C THR A 40 -17.08 4.13 20.23
N LEU A 41 -16.09 4.62 20.99
CA LEU A 41 -16.34 5.33 22.25
C LEU A 41 -15.53 6.65 22.39
N ASP A 42 -14.50 6.88 21.55
CA ASP A 42 -13.64 8.05 21.74
C ASP A 42 -14.36 9.34 21.34
N ALA A 43 -14.52 10.26 22.31
CA ALA A 43 -15.24 11.51 22.11
C ALA A 43 -14.57 12.44 21.07
N MET A 44 -13.24 12.41 20.94
CA MET A 44 -12.54 13.21 19.95
C MET A 44 -12.77 12.66 18.53
N THR A 45 -12.71 11.34 18.37
CA THR A 45 -13.02 10.68 17.10
C THR A 45 -14.46 10.92 16.70
N GLN A 46 -15.40 10.87 17.65
CA GLN A 46 -16.79 11.22 17.43
C GLN A 46 -16.96 12.66 16.94
N ALA A 47 -16.44 13.62 17.69
CA ALA A 47 -16.56 15.04 17.35
C ALA A 47 -16.00 15.33 15.95
N ARG A 48 -14.80 14.82 15.62
CA ARG A 48 -14.19 14.99 14.29
C ARG A 48 -15.01 14.33 13.17
N THR A 49 -15.61 13.18 13.45
CA THR A 49 -16.49 12.48 12.49
C THR A 49 -17.74 13.31 12.19
N GLU A 50 -18.36 13.88 13.22
CA GLU A 50 -19.53 14.76 13.09
C GLU A 50 -19.19 16.05 12.35
N ASP A 51 -18.06 16.68 12.69
CA ASP A 51 -17.57 17.88 12.00
C ASP A 51 -17.29 17.61 10.51
N TYR A 52 -16.66 16.49 10.17
CA TYR A 52 -16.48 16.11 8.76
C TYR A 52 -17.83 16.00 8.05
N ARG A 53 -18.81 15.29 8.61
CA ARG A 53 -20.13 15.10 8.02
C ARG A 53 -20.90 16.41 7.85
N LYS A 54 -20.74 17.32 8.80
CA LYS A 54 -21.29 18.69 8.71
C LYS A 54 -20.58 19.48 7.60
N ASN A 55 -19.27 19.49 7.59
CA ASN A 55 -18.46 20.25 6.63
C ASN A 55 -18.63 19.73 5.20
N MET A 56 -18.82 18.41 5.01
CA MET A 56 -19.10 17.83 3.69
C MET A 56 -20.40 18.36 3.04
N ARG A 57 -21.35 18.82 3.85
CA ARG A 57 -22.58 19.47 3.34
C ARG A 57 -22.36 20.93 2.94
N ILE A 58 -21.27 21.55 3.40
CA ILE A 58 -20.93 22.95 3.14
C ILE A 58 -19.99 23.06 1.95
N SER A 59 -18.84 22.39 2.00
CA SER A 59 -17.87 22.36 0.91
C SER A 59 -16.92 21.17 1.01
N SER A 60 -16.43 20.71 -0.15
CA SER A 60 -15.42 19.65 -0.24
C SER A 60 -14.08 20.05 0.39
N GLU A 61 -13.72 21.33 0.33
CA GLU A 61 -12.49 21.85 0.91
C GLU A 61 -12.53 21.76 2.45
N LEU A 62 -13.60 22.23 3.08
CA LEU A 62 -13.79 22.13 4.53
C LEU A 62 -13.83 20.67 4.99
N ALA A 63 -14.48 19.80 4.22
CA ALA A 63 -14.48 18.37 4.50
C ALA A 63 -13.07 17.79 4.42
N HIS A 64 -12.27 18.17 3.41
CA HIS A 64 -10.89 17.72 3.28
C HIS A 64 -10.05 18.16 4.48
N GLN A 65 -10.13 19.43 4.89
CA GLN A 65 -9.43 19.96 6.06
C GLN A 65 -9.78 19.19 7.34
N THR A 66 -11.05 18.83 7.52
CA THR A 66 -11.47 18.00 8.66
C THR A 66 -10.95 16.58 8.53
N LYS A 67 -10.96 16.00 7.31
CA LYS A 67 -10.50 14.63 7.07
C LYS A 67 -9.04 14.42 7.44
N VAL A 68 -8.17 15.38 7.13
CA VAL A 68 -6.73 15.25 7.46
C VAL A 68 -6.44 15.33 8.97
N MET A 69 -7.39 15.86 9.73
CA MET A 69 -7.34 15.90 11.19
C MET A 69 -7.93 14.66 11.87
N MET A 70 -8.57 13.73 11.10
CA MET A 70 -9.08 12.48 11.65
C MET A 70 -7.93 11.62 12.19
N PRO A 71 -8.15 10.84 13.26
CA PRO A 71 -7.19 9.82 13.67
C PRO A 71 -7.05 8.75 12.60
N GLY A 72 -5.92 8.06 12.60
CA GLY A 72 -5.67 6.99 11.63
C GLY A 72 -4.63 5.99 12.09
N ILE A 73 -4.56 4.88 11.38
CA ILE A 73 -3.56 3.83 11.57
C ILE A 73 -2.89 3.46 10.24
N THR A 74 -1.65 3.03 10.30
CA THR A 74 -1.01 2.29 9.21
C THR A 74 -1.27 0.80 9.44
N THR A 75 -2.42 0.30 8.95
CA THR A 75 -2.95 -1.03 9.26
C THR A 75 -1.92 -2.14 9.11
N SER A 76 -1.17 -2.12 8.03
CA SER A 76 -0.31 -3.24 7.62
C SER A 76 1.12 -3.18 8.18
N VAL A 77 1.49 -2.08 8.83
CA VAL A 77 2.85 -1.86 9.33
C VAL A 77 2.90 -1.14 10.66
N LEU A 78 3.93 -1.46 11.45
CA LEU A 78 4.41 -0.66 12.57
C LEU A 78 5.50 0.28 12.06
N MET A 79 5.35 1.58 12.31
CA MET A 79 6.29 2.64 11.96
C MET A 79 7.22 2.96 13.14
N ASP A 80 8.36 3.57 12.86
CA ASP A 80 9.34 4.00 13.87
C ASP A 80 9.00 5.33 14.60
N GLY A 81 7.82 5.89 14.30
CA GLY A 81 7.34 7.15 14.90
C GLY A 81 7.75 8.43 14.17
N ARG A 82 8.55 8.36 13.08
CA ARG A 82 9.11 9.51 12.38
C ARG A 82 8.50 9.82 11.02
N GLY A 83 7.42 9.17 10.67
CA GLY A 83 6.73 9.40 9.39
C GLY A 83 6.06 8.15 8.84
N LYS A 84 5.54 8.26 7.62
CA LYS A 84 4.74 7.22 6.94
C LYS A 84 5.42 6.63 5.70
N GLU A 85 6.70 6.91 5.52
CA GLU A 85 7.45 6.42 4.37
C GLU A 85 7.92 4.97 4.61
N LEU A 86 8.08 4.22 3.53
CA LEU A 86 8.49 2.80 3.59
C LEU A 86 9.79 2.57 4.38
N ARG A 87 10.72 3.52 4.34
CA ARG A 87 11.98 3.47 5.10
C ARG A 87 11.80 3.52 6.62
N ASN A 88 10.65 3.97 7.10
CA ASN A 88 10.31 4.09 8.52
C ASN A 88 9.52 2.88 9.04
N VAL A 89 9.32 1.85 8.20
CA VAL A 89 8.65 0.60 8.59
C VAL A 89 9.57 -0.23 9.48
N VAL A 90 9.10 -0.60 10.65
CA VAL A 90 9.81 -1.46 11.62
C VAL A 90 9.46 -2.93 11.39
N LYS A 91 8.16 -3.21 11.29
CA LYS A 91 7.60 -4.55 11.12
C LYS A 91 6.27 -4.51 10.37
N THR A 92 5.90 -5.62 9.73
CA THR A 92 4.54 -5.86 9.24
C THR A 92 3.65 -6.37 10.37
N THR A 93 2.38 -5.97 10.33
CA THR A 93 1.37 -6.38 11.33
C THR A 93 0.64 -7.66 10.92
N GLN A 94 0.82 -8.12 9.70
CA GLN A 94 0.02 -9.19 9.07
C GLN A 94 -1.49 -8.86 9.01
N MET A 95 -1.81 -7.57 8.97
CA MET A 95 -3.17 -7.08 8.72
C MET A 95 -3.22 -6.32 7.39
N ILE A 96 -4.38 -6.37 6.74
CA ILE A 96 -4.71 -5.64 5.52
C ILE A 96 -5.99 -4.87 5.72
N ALA A 97 -6.11 -3.72 5.06
CA ALA A 97 -7.33 -2.93 5.02
C ALA A 97 -7.87 -2.88 3.60
N VAL A 98 -9.09 -3.36 3.40
CA VAL A 98 -9.84 -3.25 2.15
C VAL A 98 -10.83 -2.10 2.27
N ASP A 99 -10.80 -1.21 1.29
CA ASP A 99 -11.67 -0.04 1.21
C ASP A 99 -12.79 -0.29 0.19
N ILE A 100 -14.03 -0.27 0.64
CA ILE A 100 -15.21 -0.39 -0.21
C ILE A 100 -15.91 0.97 -0.23
N ASP A 101 -15.75 1.70 -1.29
CA ASP A 101 -16.25 3.05 -1.43
C ASP A 101 -17.55 3.11 -2.28
N LYS A 102 -18.26 4.23 -2.16
CA LYS A 102 -19.45 4.57 -2.98
C LYS A 102 -20.55 3.50 -2.94
N ILE A 103 -20.75 2.87 -1.78
CA ILE A 103 -21.83 1.92 -1.58
C ILE A 103 -23.16 2.68 -1.71
N PRO A 104 -24.11 2.25 -2.57
CA PRO A 104 -25.45 2.82 -2.63
C PRO A 104 -26.15 2.71 -1.26
N ALA A 105 -26.86 3.76 -0.86
CA ALA A 105 -27.47 3.82 0.47
C ALA A 105 -28.43 2.64 0.74
N GLU A 106 -29.16 2.23 -0.28
CA GLU A 106 -30.09 1.10 -0.22
C GLU A 106 -29.39 -0.26 -0.04
N LYS A 107 -28.13 -0.37 -0.46
CA LYS A 107 -27.31 -1.59 -0.31
C LYS A 107 -26.50 -1.64 0.97
N MET A 108 -26.32 -0.51 1.65
CA MET A 108 -25.42 -0.42 2.81
C MET A 108 -25.72 -1.49 3.86
N LYS A 109 -27.00 -1.71 4.20
CA LYS A 109 -27.40 -2.71 5.20
C LYS A 109 -27.01 -4.13 4.77
N GLU A 110 -27.26 -4.48 3.51
CA GLU A 110 -26.90 -5.80 2.98
C GLU A 110 -25.38 -6.01 2.97
N VAL A 111 -24.63 -5.02 2.51
CA VAL A 111 -23.17 -5.05 2.43
C VAL A 111 -22.55 -5.21 3.83
N VAL A 112 -23.07 -4.46 4.82
CA VAL A 112 -22.64 -4.59 6.23
C VAL A 112 -22.91 -6.01 6.74
N GLN A 113 -24.12 -6.55 6.54
CA GLN A 113 -24.45 -7.89 7.00
C GLN A 113 -23.57 -8.98 6.37
N LYS A 114 -23.27 -8.86 5.07
CA LYS A 114 -22.36 -9.79 4.39
C LYS A 114 -20.95 -9.70 4.93
N ALA A 115 -20.42 -8.49 5.15
CA ALA A 115 -19.11 -8.29 5.72
C ALA A 115 -18.99 -8.84 7.14
N ASP A 116 -20.00 -8.63 7.99
CA ASP A 116 -20.02 -9.09 9.39
C ASP A 116 -20.17 -10.62 9.51
N ALA A 117 -20.81 -11.27 8.53
CA ALA A 117 -20.96 -12.72 8.49
C ALA A 117 -19.75 -13.45 7.88
N ASP A 118 -18.79 -12.74 7.32
CA ASP A 118 -17.65 -13.31 6.65
C ASP A 118 -16.57 -13.75 7.63
N PRO A 119 -16.04 -15.00 7.53
CA PRO A 119 -15.05 -15.51 8.47
C PRO A 119 -13.71 -14.79 8.44
N HIS A 120 -13.35 -14.11 7.34
CA HIS A 120 -12.09 -13.37 7.22
C HIS A 120 -12.19 -11.93 7.73
N THR A 121 -13.39 -11.43 8.03
CA THR A 121 -13.58 -10.07 8.53
C THR A 121 -13.20 -10.00 10.01
N MET A 122 -12.00 -9.48 10.30
CA MET A 122 -11.54 -9.26 11.67
C MET A 122 -12.16 -7.99 12.28
N MET A 123 -12.30 -6.94 11.48
CA MET A 123 -12.93 -5.69 11.88
C MET A 123 -13.60 -5.03 10.67
N ARG A 124 -14.77 -4.42 10.91
CA ARG A 124 -15.43 -3.59 9.93
C ARG A 124 -15.98 -2.33 10.59
N PHE A 125 -15.80 -1.19 9.95
CA PHE A 125 -16.48 0.05 10.34
C PHE A 125 -16.91 0.87 9.11
N ILE A 126 -17.95 1.69 9.31
CA ILE A 126 -18.45 2.61 8.28
C ILE A 126 -17.49 3.80 8.19
N THR A 127 -17.06 4.15 6.98
CA THR A 127 -16.16 5.28 6.75
C THR A 127 -16.78 6.61 7.13
N VAL A 128 -15.95 7.63 7.32
CA VAL A 128 -16.39 8.96 7.77
C VAL A 128 -17.46 9.57 6.87
N SER A 129 -17.46 9.27 5.57
CA SER A 129 -18.44 9.74 4.59
C SER A 129 -19.82 9.06 4.70
N GLN A 130 -19.96 8.00 5.47
CA GLN A 130 -21.13 7.11 5.53
C GLN A 130 -21.50 6.43 4.20
N ARG A 131 -20.57 6.42 3.24
CA ARG A 131 -20.80 5.87 1.89
C ARG A 131 -19.85 4.73 1.56
N GLY A 132 -19.14 4.19 2.55
CA GLY A 132 -18.21 3.10 2.37
C GLY A 132 -17.97 2.33 3.65
N LEU A 133 -17.32 1.20 3.50
CA LEU A 133 -16.83 0.36 4.59
C LEU A 133 -15.31 0.27 4.56
N ARG A 134 -14.71 0.19 5.72
CA ARG A 134 -13.34 -0.26 5.91
C ARG A 134 -13.40 -1.66 6.52
N ILE A 135 -12.80 -2.62 5.83
CA ILE A 135 -12.71 -4.00 6.31
C ILE A 135 -11.25 -4.29 6.58
N ILE A 136 -10.96 -4.77 7.79
CA ILE A 136 -9.61 -5.21 8.16
C ILE A 136 -9.65 -6.72 8.35
N SER A 137 -8.68 -7.39 7.75
CA SER A 137 -8.49 -8.83 7.81
C SER A 137 -7.05 -9.16 8.14
N ARG A 138 -6.80 -10.39 8.57
CA ARG A 138 -5.45 -10.92 8.78
C ARG A 138 -4.98 -11.72 7.58
N TYR A 139 -3.67 -11.92 7.49
CA TYR A 139 -3.08 -12.87 6.55
C TYR A 139 -1.96 -13.69 7.19
N LEU A 140 -1.72 -14.86 6.61
CA LEU A 140 -0.62 -15.73 7.04
C LEU A 140 0.68 -15.29 6.43
N PRO A 141 1.78 -15.23 7.19
CA PRO A 141 3.12 -15.09 6.62
C PRO A 141 3.47 -16.32 5.78
N ILE A 142 4.45 -16.17 4.91
CA ILE A 142 5.08 -17.30 4.20
C ILE A 142 6.45 -17.50 4.81
N ASP A 143 6.79 -18.76 5.08
CA ASP A 143 8.12 -19.17 5.51
C ASP A 143 9.00 -19.40 4.27
N ASP A 144 9.40 -18.31 3.62
CA ASP A 144 10.23 -18.32 2.42
C ASP A 144 11.07 -17.03 2.36
N ASP A 145 12.34 -17.16 2.63
CA ASP A 145 13.31 -16.05 2.63
C ASP A 145 13.44 -15.35 1.27
N GLU A 146 13.01 -15.99 0.19
CA GLU A 146 13.01 -15.38 -1.15
C GLU A 146 11.85 -14.40 -1.35
N VAL A 147 10.79 -14.47 -0.52
CA VAL A 147 9.59 -13.63 -0.63
C VAL A 147 9.66 -12.48 0.37
N THR A 148 9.78 -11.27 -0.13
CA THR A 148 9.76 -10.09 0.72
C THR A 148 8.35 -9.81 1.26
N ALA A 149 8.28 -9.15 2.41
CA ALA A 149 7.00 -8.73 3.01
C ALA A 149 6.15 -7.87 2.07
N LEU A 150 6.79 -7.07 1.20
CA LEU A 150 6.10 -6.23 0.20
C LEU A 150 5.49 -7.06 -0.92
N GLU A 151 6.21 -8.07 -1.42
CA GLU A 151 5.70 -8.95 -2.47
C GLU A 151 4.52 -9.79 -1.96
N LEU A 152 4.63 -10.31 -0.74
CA LEU A 152 3.53 -11.02 -0.09
C LEU A 152 2.32 -10.11 0.09
N PHE A 153 2.53 -8.90 0.61
CA PHE A 153 1.46 -7.92 0.81
C PHE A 153 0.74 -7.58 -0.49
N ASP A 154 1.46 -7.31 -1.59
CA ASP A 154 0.84 -6.97 -2.90
C ASP A 154 -0.08 -8.07 -3.40
N VAL A 155 0.29 -9.34 -3.22
CA VAL A 155 -0.55 -10.47 -3.63
C VAL A 155 -1.77 -10.63 -2.71
N ILE A 156 -1.55 -10.57 -1.41
CA ILE A 156 -2.63 -10.74 -0.41
C ILE A 156 -3.66 -9.63 -0.48
N ILE A 157 -3.24 -8.36 -0.58
CA ILE A 157 -4.19 -7.25 -0.65
C ILE A 157 -5.07 -7.35 -1.89
N ARG A 158 -4.51 -7.70 -3.06
CA ARG A 158 -5.28 -7.90 -4.30
C ARG A 158 -6.23 -9.08 -4.20
N LYS A 159 -5.81 -10.18 -3.59
CA LYS A 159 -6.67 -11.34 -3.31
C LYS A 159 -7.85 -10.93 -2.44
N ALA A 160 -7.61 -10.24 -1.33
CA ALA A 160 -8.66 -9.78 -0.42
C ALA A 160 -9.62 -8.79 -1.08
N MET A 161 -9.09 -7.84 -1.87
CA MET A 161 -9.92 -6.88 -2.64
C MET A 161 -10.82 -7.60 -3.64
N SER A 162 -10.29 -8.57 -4.38
CA SER A 162 -11.08 -9.39 -5.31
C SER A 162 -12.13 -10.22 -4.58
N TYR A 163 -11.76 -10.80 -3.46
CA TYR A 163 -12.65 -11.59 -2.60
C TYR A 163 -13.84 -10.75 -2.09
N TYR A 164 -13.56 -9.63 -1.40
CA TYR A 164 -14.60 -8.77 -0.87
C TYR A 164 -15.44 -8.09 -1.96
N SER A 165 -14.85 -7.74 -3.10
CA SER A 165 -15.61 -7.22 -4.23
C SER A 165 -16.67 -8.21 -4.73
N LYS A 166 -16.32 -9.49 -4.80
CA LYS A 166 -17.26 -10.56 -5.19
C LYS A 166 -18.31 -10.83 -4.11
N LEU A 167 -17.89 -10.94 -2.86
CA LEU A 167 -18.76 -11.20 -1.72
C LEU A 167 -19.83 -10.12 -1.56
N LEU A 168 -19.40 -8.86 -1.62
CA LEU A 168 -20.25 -7.71 -1.34
C LEU A 168 -21.03 -7.20 -2.57
N GLY A 169 -20.59 -7.59 -3.77
CA GLY A 169 -21.18 -7.08 -5.01
C GLY A 169 -20.90 -5.58 -5.26
N VAL A 170 -19.87 -5.04 -4.61
CA VAL A 170 -19.38 -3.66 -4.74
C VAL A 170 -17.87 -3.71 -4.91
N PRO A 171 -17.29 -3.02 -5.91
CA PRO A 171 -15.85 -3.07 -6.13
C PRO A 171 -15.07 -2.42 -4.98
N ALA A 172 -13.95 -3.04 -4.59
CA ALA A 172 -12.96 -2.43 -3.71
C ALA A 172 -12.18 -1.33 -4.46
N ASP A 173 -11.66 -0.36 -3.72
CA ASP A 173 -10.81 0.70 -4.27
C ASP A 173 -9.41 0.15 -4.61
N GLU A 174 -9.17 -0.12 -5.90
CA GLU A 174 -7.93 -0.69 -6.40
C GLU A 174 -6.68 0.20 -6.18
N GLN A 175 -6.86 1.46 -5.80
CA GLN A 175 -5.74 2.36 -5.47
C GLN A 175 -5.19 2.14 -4.06
N CYS A 176 -5.89 1.34 -3.23
CA CYS A 176 -5.53 1.11 -1.83
C CYS A 176 -4.55 -0.05 -1.64
N VAL A 177 -3.48 -0.12 -2.44
CA VAL A 177 -2.49 -1.21 -2.45
C VAL A 177 -1.13 -0.86 -1.85
N ASP A 178 -0.99 0.30 -1.22
CA ASP A 178 0.25 0.70 -0.54
C ASP A 178 0.27 0.14 0.89
N ILE A 179 1.35 -0.57 1.23
CA ILE A 179 1.53 -1.18 2.57
C ILE A 179 1.60 -0.15 3.70
N THR A 180 2.05 1.08 3.40
CA THR A 180 2.12 2.19 4.37
C THR A 180 0.86 3.05 4.37
N ARG A 181 -0.17 2.65 3.60
CA ARG A 181 -1.39 3.43 3.45
C ARG A 181 -2.06 3.72 4.79
N MET A 182 -2.39 4.99 4.98
CA MET A 182 -3.14 5.45 6.14
C MET A 182 -4.61 5.05 6.04
N CYS A 183 -5.08 4.31 7.04
CA CYS A 183 -6.47 4.01 7.27
C CYS A 183 -7.04 5.05 8.24
N GLY A 184 -7.83 6.01 7.76
CA GLY A 184 -8.52 6.98 8.61
C GLY A 184 -9.61 6.29 9.43
N LEU A 185 -9.62 6.58 10.73
CA LEU A 185 -10.61 6.05 11.67
C LEU A 185 -11.79 7.01 11.77
N ALA A 186 -13.00 6.46 11.76
CA ALA A 186 -14.25 7.21 11.97
C ALA A 186 -14.99 6.65 13.18
N HIS A 187 -15.74 7.49 13.87
CA HIS A 187 -16.63 7.01 14.91
C HIS A 187 -17.78 6.21 14.30
N ASP A 188 -17.86 4.95 14.68
CA ASP A 188 -18.93 4.02 14.31
C ASP A 188 -19.26 3.11 15.51
N PRO A 189 -20.34 3.43 16.26
CA PRO A 189 -20.77 2.60 17.38
C PRO A 189 -21.34 1.25 16.95
N THR A 190 -21.54 1.03 15.63
CA THR A 190 -21.99 -0.25 15.04
C THR A 190 -20.85 -1.04 14.42
N ALA A 191 -19.60 -0.64 14.66
CA ALA A 191 -18.44 -1.34 14.14
C ALA A 191 -18.40 -2.79 14.65
N TYR A 192 -18.01 -3.68 13.75
CA TYR A 192 -17.91 -5.13 14.03
C TYR A 192 -16.46 -5.51 14.36
N PHE A 193 -16.30 -6.41 15.32
CA PHE A 193 -14.99 -6.92 15.76
C PHE A 193 -15.05 -8.42 16.01
N HIS A 194 -14.16 -9.15 15.36
CA HIS A 194 -13.96 -10.59 15.50
C HIS A 194 -12.45 -10.87 15.46
N TRP A 195 -11.80 -10.73 16.61
CA TRP A 195 -10.35 -10.76 16.69
C TRP A 195 -9.73 -12.11 16.29
N ASP A 196 -10.50 -13.18 16.32
CA ASP A 196 -10.10 -14.54 15.97
C ASP A 196 -10.53 -14.92 14.53
N ALA A 197 -10.81 -13.93 13.68
CA ALA A 197 -11.16 -14.13 12.27
C ALA A 197 -10.11 -14.96 11.54
N GLU A 198 -10.55 -15.77 10.58
CA GLU A 198 -9.69 -16.60 9.77
C GLU A 198 -8.75 -15.76 8.92
N PRO A 199 -7.42 -15.99 8.96
CA PRO A 199 -6.51 -15.23 8.13
C PRO A 199 -6.59 -15.65 6.66
N PHE A 200 -6.36 -14.71 5.74
CA PHE A 200 -6.11 -15.04 4.34
C PHE A 200 -4.79 -15.80 4.20
N GLY A 201 -4.82 -16.91 3.45
CA GLY A 201 -3.61 -17.60 2.99
C GLY A 201 -3.44 -17.48 1.47
N LEU A 202 -2.24 -17.78 0.98
CA LEU A 202 -2.00 -17.96 -0.46
C LEU A 202 -2.23 -19.43 -0.82
N ASP A 203 -2.99 -19.66 -1.87
CA ASP A 203 -3.12 -20.99 -2.47
C ASP A 203 -2.01 -21.25 -3.49
N THR A 204 -1.97 -22.46 -4.05
CA THR A 204 -0.96 -22.88 -5.02
C THR A 204 -0.95 -21.99 -6.28
N HIS A 205 -2.11 -21.47 -6.68
CA HIS A 205 -2.22 -20.57 -7.84
C HIS A 205 -1.61 -19.21 -7.52
N ASP A 206 -1.89 -18.65 -6.36
CA ASP A 206 -1.33 -17.38 -5.88
C ASP A 206 0.20 -17.45 -5.79
N LEU A 207 0.72 -18.53 -5.18
CA LEU A 207 2.15 -18.78 -5.07
C LEU A 207 2.83 -18.88 -6.44
N LYS A 208 2.22 -19.63 -7.38
CA LYS A 208 2.73 -19.73 -8.74
C LYS A 208 2.76 -18.37 -9.45
N ALA A 209 1.74 -17.55 -9.27
CA ALA A 209 1.68 -16.20 -9.82
C ALA A 209 2.78 -15.31 -9.23
N LEU A 210 2.99 -15.36 -7.91
CA LEU A 210 4.04 -14.65 -7.20
C LEU A 210 5.43 -14.99 -7.75
N TYR A 211 5.80 -16.27 -7.80
CA TYR A 211 7.10 -16.71 -8.31
C TYR A 211 7.29 -16.42 -9.80
N THR A 212 6.22 -16.53 -10.61
CA THR A 212 6.27 -16.17 -12.03
C THR A 212 6.56 -14.67 -12.20
N LYS A 213 5.91 -13.80 -11.41
CA LYS A 213 6.16 -12.35 -11.40
C LYS A 213 7.62 -12.05 -11.04
N LYS A 214 8.15 -12.66 -9.97
CA LYS A 214 9.56 -12.51 -9.54
C LYS A 214 10.54 -12.93 -10.63
N ALA A 215 10.33 -14.09 -11.23
CA ALA A 215 11.19 -14.59 -12.32
C ALA A 215 11.21 -13.63 -13.53
N ASN A 216 10.05 -13.05 -13.86
CA ASN A 216 9.95 -12.07 -14.94
C ASN A 216 10.66 -10.75 -14.59
N GLU A 217 10.47 -10.22 -13.39
CA GLU A 217 11.15 -9.01 -12.92
C GLU A 217 12.67 -9.18 -12.91
N ALA A 218 13.18 -10.30 -12.42
CA ALA A 218 14.61 -10.63 -12.46
C ALA A 218 15.14 -10.70 -13.90
N LYS A 219 14.37 -11.27 -14.86
CA LYS A 219 14.72 -11.31 -16.26
C LYS A 219 14.76 -9.92 -16.91
N TYR A 220 13.80 -9.06 -16.57
CA TYR A 220 13.77 -7.66 -17.03
C TYR A 220 14.91 -6.85 -16.46
N ALA A 221 15.22 -6.98 -15.17
CA ALA A 221 16.33 -6.31 -14.52
C ALA A 221 17.69 -6.71 -15.17
N LYS A 222 17.91 -8.01 -15.43
CA LYS A 222 19.09 -8.49 -16.16
C LYS A 222 19.19 -7.90 -17.57
N ARG A 223 18.08 -7.79 -18.30
CA ARG A 223 18.05 -7.18 -19.65
C ARG A 223 18.36 -5.69 -19.59
N ALA A 224 17.77 -4.95 -18.63
CA ALA A 224 18.05 -3.53 -18.43
C ALA A 224 19.51 -3.26 -18.10
N SER A 225 20.11 -4.05 -17.19
CA SER A 225 21.53 -3.95 -16.83
C SER A 225 22.45 -4.24 -18.04
N LYS A 226 22.09 -5.25 -18.86
CA LYS A 226 22.83 -5.56 -20.09
C LYS A 226 22.75 -4.40 -21.11
N ARG A 227 21.57 -3.81 -21.27
CA ARG A 227 21.38 -2.64 -22.16
C ARG A 227 22.20 -1.44 -21.69
N LYS A 228 22.16 -1.12 -20.38
CA LYS A 228 22.97 -0.04 -19.79
C LYS A 228 24.45 -0.25 -20.00
N ARG A 229 24.95 -1.49 -19.76
CA ARG A 229 26.36 -1.84 -20.00
C ARG A 229 26.76 -1.73 -21.47
N ASN A 230 25.90 -2.16 -22.40
CA ASN A 230 26.14 -2.03 -23.82
C ASN A 230 26.13 -0.56 -24.28
N SER A 231 25.20 0.25 -23.78
CA SER A 231 25.16 1.70 -24.05
C SER A 231 26.43 2.38 -23.57
N GLN A 232 26.90 2.08 -22.34
CA GLN A 232 28.14 2.61 -21.82
C GLN A 232 29.38 2.18 -22.66
N LYS A 233 29.40 0.94 -23.15
CA LYS A 233 30.44 0.47 -24.08
C LYS A 233 30.41 1.23 -25.40
N MET A 234 29.24 1.47 -25.99
CA MET A 234 29.09 2.24 -27.22
C MET A 234 29.54 3.69 -27.07
N VAL A 235 29.20 4.32 -25.92
CA VAL A 235 29.70 5.69 -25.62
C VAL A 235 31.22 5.70 -25.45
N ALA A 236 31.79 4.68 -24.81
CA ALA A 236 33.23 4.57 -24.67
C ALA A 236 33.93 4.34 -26.03
N LEU A 237 33.35 3.50 -26.91
CA LEU A 237 33.83 3.33 -28.28
C LEU A 237 33.72 4.61 -29.10
N GLY A 238 32.59 5.33 -29.01
CA GLY A 238 32.41 6.61 -29.69
C GLY A 238 33.41 7.69 -29.24
N LYS A 239 33.95 7.59 -28.01
CA LYS A 239 35.05 8.47 -27.55
C LYS A 239 36.43 8.03 -28.09
N LEU A 240 36.58 6.80 -28.52
CA LEU A 240 37.81 6.26 -29.09
C LEU A 240 37.87 6.39 -30.61
N VAL A 241 36.74 6.56 -31.25
CA VAL A 241 36.65 6.85 -32.69
C VAL A 241 36.67 8.37 -32.84
N PRO A 242 37.62 8.96 -33.57
CA PRO A 242 37.61 10.40 -33.90
C PRO A 242 36.25 10.80 -34.48
N SER A 243 35.79 11.97 -34.14
CA SER A 243 34.59 12.50 -34.82
C SER A 243 34.78 12.48 -36.32
N MET A 244 33.71 12.41 -37.10
CA MET A 244 33.80 12.52 -38.56
C MET A 244 34.55 13.80 -38.98
N ASP A 245 34.40 14.88 -38.19
CA ASP A 245 35.09 16.14 -38.40
C ASP A 245 36.60 16.04 -38.13
N ASP A 246 36.99 15.32 -37.04
CA ASP A 246 38.41 15.06 -36.71
C ASP A 246 39.08 14.16 -37.76
N ALA A 247 38.35 13.17 -38.26
CA ALA A 247 38.82 12.29 -39.31
C ALA A 247 38.97 13.04 -40.65
N ALA A 248 37.99 13.86 -40.99
CA ALA A 248 38.03 14.71 -42.18
C ALA A 248 39.18 15.72 -42.11
N GLN A 249 39.37 16.39 -40.96
CA GLN A 249 40.48 17.32 -40.76
C GLN A 249 41.85 16.60 -40.85
N HIS A 250 41.94 15.39 -40.30
CA HIS A 250 43.20 14.60 -40.41
C HIS A 250 43.49 14.24 -41.87
N ILE A 251 42.49 13.86 -42.66
CA ILE A 251 42.65 13.57 -44.10
C ILE A 251 43.07 14.84 -44.86
N LEU A 252 42.43 15.96 -44.58
CA LEU A 252 42.79 17.24 -45.20
C LEU A 252 44.25 17.64 -44.90
N ASN A 253 44.70 17.47 -43.67
CA ASN A 253 46.08 17.73 -43.27
C ASN A 253 47.10 16.78 -43.97
N LEU A 254 46.73 15.49 -44.17
CA LEU A 254 47.55 14.53 -44.92
C LEU A 254 47.67 14.93 -46.40
N LEU A 255 46.58 15.34 -47.02
CA LEU A 255 46.52 15.77 -48.42
C LEU A 255 47.34 17.02 -48.63
N ASP A 256 47.28 17.98 -47.72
CA ASP A 256 48.08 19.20 -47.74
C ASP A 256 49.59 18.88 -47.59
N THR A 257 49.95 17.93 -46.70
CA THR A 257 51.30 17.46 -46.52
C THR A 257 51.84 16.77 -47.80
N TRP A 258 50.97 16.16 -48.61
CA TRP A 258 51.34 15.53 -49.87
C TRP A 258 51.29 16.48 -51.05
N GLY A 259 51.03 17.77 -50.82
CA GLY A 259 51.05 18.81 -51.85
C GLY A 259 49.80 18.95 -52.71
N TYR A 260 48.69 18.29 -52.29
CA TYR A 260 47.40 18.48 -52.92
C TYR A 260 46.74 19.76 -52.39
N LYS A 261 46.66 20.78 -53.22
CA LYS A 261 45.87 21.98 -52.94
C LYS A 261 44.47 21.85 -53.50
N PHE A 262 43.47 21.99 -52.63
CA PHE A 262 42.07 22.13 -53.06
C PHE A 262 41.87 23.61 -53.42
N GLU A 263 41.55 23.88 -54.67
CA GLU A 263 41.01 25.16 -55.07
C GLU A 263 39.57 25.27 -54.57
N SER A 264 39.25 26.32 -53.81
CA SER A 264 37.94 26.64 -53.28
C SER A 264 36.95 27.09 -54.29
#